data_43a5638193598ce14e4f559642720aad
#
_entry.id   43a5638193598ce14e4f559642720aad
#
_cell.length_a   1.000
_cell.length_b   1.000
_cell.length_c   1.000
_cell.angle_alpha   90.00
_cell.angle_beta   90.00
_cell.angle_gamma   90.00
#
_symmetry.space_group_name_H-M   'P 1'
#
loop_
_entity.id
_entity.type
_entity.pdbx_description
1 polymer ?
#
loop_
_entity_poly.entity_id
_entity_poly.type
_entity_poly.pdbx_seq_one_letter_code
_entity_poly.pdbx_strand_id
1 'polypeptide(L)'
;KFNTLAWELISHLWFLLVLVVLTSLGVVMFKWLTRPRSASAPTFGDTVTLGQLSMIFLALGVLYAVIRRTIFILYPPILSNGLFNFIVMQTLFYLPFFILGAQTFINARLKTMFTTPSPWCFAAALLGFIAYRLNQQYGSGDGWMYETEYVITMVLGLWMVNVVFSLGHRLLNFQSARVTYFVNASLFIYLVHHP
;
A
#
# COMPACT_ATOMS: atom_id res chain seq x y z
N LYS A 1 24.27 16.06 -17.15
CA LYS A 1 23.21 15.49 -18.05
C LYS A 1 22.94 13.99 -17.78
N PHE A 2 23.97 13.16 -17.53
CA PHE A 2 23.75 11.71 -17.26
C PHE A 2 23.06 11.48 -15.90
N ASN A 3 23.39 12.26 -14.87
CA ASN A 3 22.78 12.17 -13.55
C ASN A 3 21.30 12.58 -13.56
N THR A 4 20.89 13.54 -14.38
CA THR A 4 19.49 13.95 -14.51
C THR A 4 18.63 12.85 -15.15
N LEU A 5 19.11 12.24 -16.24
CA LEU A 5 18.44 11.10 -16.89
C LEU A 5 18.31 9.87 -15.96
N ALA A 6 19.34 9.58 -15.18
CA ALA A 6 19.31 8.48 -14.20
C ALA A 6 18.28 8.77 -13.09
N TRP A 7 18.19 10.01 -12.61
CA TRP A 7 17.19 10.41 -11.61
C TRP A 7 15.76 10.40 -12.16
N GLU A 8 15.55 10.82 -13.40
CA GLU A 8 14.26 10.72 -14.07
C GLU A 8 13.83 9.25 -14.21
N LEU A 9 14.71 8.37 -14.67
CA LEU A 9 14.44 6.93 -14.76
C LEU A 9 14.13 6.32 -13.38
N ILE A 10 14.89 6.65 -12.34
CA ILE A 10 14.65 6.14 -10.99
C ILE A 10 13.35 6.68 -10.43
N SER A 11 13.02 7.96 -10.69
CA SER A 11 11.75 8.55 -10.24
C SER A 11 10.52 7.89 -10.87
N HIS A 12 10.64 7.29 -12.05
CA HIS A 12 9.58 6.53 -12.70
C HIS A 12 9.55 5.05 -12.29
N LEU A 13 10.72 4.48 -12.01
CA LEU A 13 10.85 3.06 -11.67
C LEU A 13 10.88 2.78 -10.16
N TRP A 14 10.76 3.82 -9.31
CA TRP A 14 10.83 3.64 -7.85
C TRP A 14 9.87 2.57 -7.33
N PHE A 15 8.66 2.52 -7.88
CA PHE A 15 7.66 1.52 -7.50
C PHE A 15 8.13 0.09 -7.81
N LEU A 16 8.75 -0.12 -8.98
CA LEU A 16 9.31 -1.43 -9.34
C LEU A 16 10.46 -1.83 -8.40
N LEU A 17 11.32 -0.88 -8.03
CA LEU A 17 12.39 -1.13 -7.06
C LEU A 17 11.83 -1.53 -5.70
N VAL A 18 10.82 -0.79 -5.20
CA VAL A 18 10.12 -1.15 -3.96
C VAL A 18 9.47 -2.53 -4.07
N LEU A 19 8.85 -2.84 -5.21
CA LEU A 19 8.22 -4.14 -5.44
C LEU A 19 9.26 -5.27 -5.44
N VAL A 20 10.43 -5.08 -6.05
CA VAL A 20 11.54 -6.05 -6.03
C VAL A 20 11.99 -6.29 -4.59
N VAL A 21 12.18 -5.23 -3.79
CA VAL A 21 12.56 -5.36 -2.37
C VAL A 21 11.47 -6.10 -1.58
N LEU A 22 10.20 -5.70 -1.74
CA LEU A 22 9.08 -6.35 -1.05
C LEU A 22 8.93 -7.81 -1.45
N THR A 23 9.11 -8.14 -2.74
CA THR A 23 9.06 -9.53 -3.22
C THR A 23 10.21 -10.35 -2.66
N SER A 24 11.41 -9.79 -2.61
CA SER A 24 12.58 -10.45 -2.00
C SER A 24 12.37 -10.72 -0.52
N LEU A 25 11.85 -9.74 0.21
CA LEU A 25 11.43 -9.91 1.62
C LEU A 25 10.32 -10.96 1.72
N GLY A 26 9.36 -10.97 0.81
CA GLY A 26 8.28 -11.93 0.74
C GLY A 26 8.78 -13.36 0.59
N VAL A 27 9.78 -13.61 -0.26
CA VAL A 27 10.41 -14.94 -0.41
C VAL A 27 11.04 -15.40 0.90
N VAL A 28 11.74 -14.51 1.60
CA VAL A 28 12.34 -14.83 2.92
C VAL A 28 11.24 -15.09 3.95
N MET A 29 10.19 -14.26 3.97
CA MET A 29 9.07 -14.37 4.91
C MET A 29 8.13 -15.53 4.56
N PHE A 30 8.08 -15.99 3.31
CA PHE A 30 7.18 -17.05 2.86
C PHE A 30 7.33 -18.32 3.68
N LYS A 31 8.56 -18.72 3.99
CA LYS A 31 8.86 -19.87 4.85
C LYS A 31 8.28 -19.72 6.26
N TRP A 32 8.14 -18.49 6.75
CA TRP A 32 7.54 -18.18 8.04
C TRP A 32 6.01 -18.15 7.97
N LEU A 33 5.45 -17.60 6.92
CA LEU A 33 4.02 -17.47 6.69
C LEU A 33 3.35 -18.81 6.39
N THR A 34 4.08 -19.72 5.71
CA THR A 34 3.58 -21.05 5.31
C THR A 34 3.97 -22.19 6.25
N ARG A 35 4.62 -21.90 7.39
CA ARG A 35 4.90 -22.95 8.37
C ARG A 35 3.61 -23.64 8.78
N PRO A 36 3.57 -24.99 8.74
CA PRO A 36 2.40 -25.73 9.17
C PRO A 36 2.12 -25.40 10.64
N ARG A 37 1.06 -24.66 10.87
CA ARG A 37 0.54 -24.43 12.21
C ARG A 37 -0.36 -25.60 12.57
N SER A 38 -0.46 -25.90 13.88
CA SER A 38 -1.42 -26.88 14.36
C SER A 38 -2.80 -26.60 13.75
N ALA A 39 -3.42 -27.61 13.14
CA ALA A 39 -4.67 -27.48 12.39
C ALA A 39 -5.86 -26.93 13.22
N SER A 40 -5.69 -26.77 14.54
CA SER A 40 -6.73 -26.33 15.48
C SER A 40 -6.67 -24.84 15.85
N ALA A 41 -5.60 -24.10 15.47
CA ALA A 41 -5.49 -22.70 15.86
C ALA A 41 -6.03 -21.78 14.73
N PRO A 42 -7.04 -20.90 15.02
CA PRO A 42 -7.53 -19.96 14.03
C PRO A 42 -6.38 -19.04 13.59
N THR A 43 -6.29 -18.79 12.29
CA THR A 43 -5.32 -17.84 11.74
C THR A 43 -5.79 -16.41 11.96
N PHE A 44 -4.89 -15.44 11.93
CA PHE A 44 -5.22 -14.02 12.00
C PHE A 44 -6.32 -13.65 10.99
N GLY A 45 -6.24 -14.19 9.77
CA GLY A 45 -7.23 -13.94 8.72
C GLY A 45 -8.62 -14.47 9.02
N ASP A 46 -8.75 -15.49 9.90
CA ASP A 46 -10.03 -16.12 10.22
C ASP A 46 -10.83 -15.33 11.28
N THR A 47 -10.16 -14.49 12.05
CA THR A 47 -10.78 -13.74 13.17
C THR A 47 -10.89 -12.26 12.92
N VAL A 48 -10.01 -11.68 12.10
CA VAL A 48 -9.92 -10.24 11.89
C VAL A 48 -11.13 -9.70 11.14
N THR A 49 -11.59 -8.52 11.55
CA THR A 49 -12.63 -7.75 10.87
C THR A 49 -12.02 -6.55 10.13
N LEU A 50 -12.74 -6.00 9.17
CA LEU A 50 -12.29 -4.82 8.42
C LEU A 50 -12.09 -3.59 9.33
N GLY A 51 -12.91 -3.45 10.39
CA GLY A 51 -12.74 -2.41 11.41
C GLY A 51 -11.43 -2.60 12.19
N GLN A 52 -11.11 -3.83 12.61
CA GLN A 52 -9.84 -4.13 13.28
C GLN A 52 -8.64 -3.89 12.36
N LEU A 53 -8.74 -4.25 11.07
CA LEU A 53 -7.71 -3.91 10.08
C LEU A 53 -7.54 -2.40 9.96
N SER A 54 -8.63 -1.62 9.94
CA SER A 54 -8.56 -0.16 9.91
C SER A 54 -7.82 0.40 11.13
N MET A 55 -8.06 -0.13 12.32
CA MET A 55 -7.34 0.27 13.54
C MET A 55 -5.85 -0.11 13.49
N ILE A 56 -5.53 -1.30 12.97
CA ILE A 56 -4.14 -1.75 12.78
C ILE A 56 -3.43 -0.82 11.79
N PHE A 57 -4.06 -0.51 10.64
CA PHE A 57 -3.47 0.38 9.64
C PHE A 57 -3.34 1.82 10.16
N LEU A 58 -4.28 2.29 10.96
CA LEU A 58 -4.16 3.57 11.67
C LEU A 58 -2.93 3.58 12.59
N ALA A 59 -2.78 2.54 13.41
CA ALA A 59 -1.63 2.42 14.32
C ALA A 59 -0.29 2.34 13.55
N LEU A 60 -0.26 1.59 12.44
CA LEU A 60 0.92 1.50 11.57
C LEU A 60 1.23 2.84 10.87
N GLY A 61 0.20 3.57 10.46
CA GLY A 61 0.34 4.92 9.90
C GLY A 61 0.93 5.90 10.93
N VAL A 62 0.43 5.88 12.16
CA VAL A 62 0.99 6.69 13.26
C VAL A 62 2.43 6.28 13.56
N LEU A 63 2.72 4.98 13.65
CA LEU A 63 4.08 4.49 13.88
C LEU A 63 5.03 4.96 12.76
N TYR A 64 4.61 4.84 11.51
CA TYR A 64 5.39 5.31 10.37
C TYR A 64 5.66 6.83 10.44
N ALA A 65 4.62 7.62 10.75
CA ALA A 65 4.74 9.07 10.91
C ALA A 65 5.72 9.44 12.03
N VAL A 66 5.66 8.75 13.17
CA VAL A 66 6.59 8.94 14.30
C VAL A 66 8.02 8.59 13.90
N ILE A 67 8.24 7.44 13.25
CA ILE A 67 9.58 7.03 12.78
C ILE A 67 10.15 8.08 11.84
N ARG A 68 9.37 8.50 10.83
CA ARG A 68 9.79 9.49 9.87
C ARG A 68 10.11 10.84 10.52
N ARG A 69 9.25 11.30 11.44
CA ARG A 69 9.48 12.54 12.19
C ARG A 69 10.72 12.47 13.06
N THR A 70 10.95 11.33 13.71
CA THR A 70 12.14 11.10 14.52
C THR A 70 13.41 11.18 13.67
N ILE A 71 13.40 10.53 12.50
CA ILE A 71 14.54 10.60 11.55
C ILE A 71 14.75 12.05 11.10
N PHE A 72 13.67 12.79 10.80
CA PHE A 72 13.76 14.19 10.40
C PHE A 72 14.40 15.08 11.48
N ILE A 73 14.08 14.83 12.76
CA ILE A 73 14.64 15.60 13.88
C ILE A 73 16.09 15.22 14.14
N LEU A 74 16.41 13.92 14.13
CA LEU A 74 17.75 13.44 14.51
C LEU A 74 18.79 13.60 13.39
N TYR A 75 18.38 13.35 12.14
CA TYR A 75 19.30 13.40 10.99
C TYR A 75 18.56 13.76 9.69
N PRO A 76 18.14 15.04 9.52
CA PRO A 76 17.41 15.51 8.34
C PRO A 76 18.03 15.12 6.99
N PRO A 77 19.39 15.13 6.82
CA PRO A 77 20.01 14.85 5.54
C PRO A 77 19.71 13.45 4.97
N ILE A 78 19.37 12.46 5.82
CA ILE A 78 19.08 11.12 5.34
C ILE A 78 17.77 11.06 4.54
N LEU A 79 16.76 11.87 4.90
CA LEU A 79 15.50 11.94 4.19
C LEU A 79 15.62 12.71 2.86
N SER A 80 16.63 13.56 2.71
CA SER A 80 16.93 14.20 1.42
C SER A 80 17.69 13.25 0.48
N ASN A 81 18.23 12.14 1.01
CA ASN A 81 18.83 11.10 0.18
C ASN A 81 17.71 10.35 -0.58
N GLY A 82 17.66 10.56 -1.91
CA GLY A 82 16.59 9.98 -2.74
C GLY A 82 16.52 8.46 -2.65
N LEU A 83 17.65 7.75 -2.65
CA LEU A 83 17.65 6.28 -2.54
C LEU A 83 17.08 5.81 -1.21
N PHE A 84 17.46 6.44 -0.10
CA PHE A 84 16.91 6.09 1.20
C PHE A 84 15.42 6.36 1.26
N ASN A 85 14.98 7.53 0.82
CA ASN A 85 13.58 7.91 0.87
C ASN A 85 12.71 7.04 -0.06
N PHE A 86 13.14 6.85 -1.32
CA PHE A 86 12.38 6.07 -2.31
C PHE A 86 12.43 4.56 -2.09
N ILE A 87 13.52 4.01 -1.55
CA ILE A 87 13.61 2.56 -1.36
C ILE A 87 13.22 2.19 0.08
N VAL A 88 13.90 2.73 1.09
CA VAL A 88 13.71 2.28 2.48
C VAL A 88 12.36 2.77 3.02
N MET A 89 12.11 4.08 2.95
CA MET A 89 10.90 4.64 3.54
C MET A 89 9.64 4.20 2.81
N GLN A 90 9.68 4.11 1.48
CA GLN A 90 8.53 3.60 0.71
C GLN A 90 8.33 2.09 0.93
N THR A 91 9.40 1.30 1.04
CA THR A 91 9.27 -0.12 1.40
C THR A 91 8.58 -0.29 2.76
N LEU A 92 8.98 0.48 3.78
CA LEU A 92 8.33 0.46 5.09
C LEU A 92 6.85 0.86 5.01
N PHE A 93 6.53 1.86 4.20
CA PHE A 93 5.15 2.31 4.02
C PHE A 93 4.27 1.25 3.35
N TYR A 94 4.77 0.59 2.29
CA TYR A 94 4.00 -0.40 1.54
C TYR A 94 4.04 -1.82 2.12
N LEU A 95 4.96 -2.10 3.05
CA LEU A 95 5.11 -3.42 3.67
C LEU A 95 3.81 -3.98 4.29
N PRO A 96 3.01 -3.20 5.04
CA PRO A 96 1.73 -3.68 5.56
C PRO A 96 0.75 -4.11 4.47
N PHE A 97 0.66 -3.37 3.38
CA PHE A 97 -0.18 -3.71 2.24
C PHE A 97 0.30 -4.97 1.53
N PHE A 98 1.61 -5.13 1.38
CA PHE A 98 2.21 -6.33 0.79
C PHE A 98 1.90 -7.58 1.63
N ILE A 99 2.09 -7.50 2.96
CA ILE A 99 1.78 -8.60 3.88
C ILE A 99 0.28 -8.93 3.84
N LEU A 100 -0.58 -7.91 3.87
CA LEU A 100 -2.03 -8.10 3.77
C LEU A 100 -2.42 -8.76 2.45
N GLY A 101 -1.84 -8.34 1.32
CA GLY A 101 -2.04 -8.94 0.01
C GLY A 101 -1.64 -10.41 -0.02
N ALA A 102 -0.47 -10.74 0.52
CA ALA A 102 0.00 -12.13 0.63
C ALA A 102 -0.93 -12.99 1.50
N GLN A 103 -1.42 -12.45 2.64
CA GLN A 103 -2.39 -13.13 3.49
C GLN A 103 -3.75 -13.31 2.79
N THR A 104 -4.20 -12.32 2.05
CA THR A 104 -5.46 -12.38 1.28
C THR A 104 -5.40 -13.44 0.19
N PHE A 105 -4.22 -13.68 -0.39
CA PHE A 105 -4.03 -14.74 -1.38
C PHE A 105 -4.21 -16.15 -0.77
N ILE A 106 -3.77 -16.34 0.47
CA ILE A 106 -3.79 -17.64 1.16
C ILE A 106 -5.14 -17.86 1.86
N ASN A 107 -5.77 -16.80 2.39
CA ASN A 107 -6.96 -16.89 3.23
C ASN A 107 -8.22 -16.48 2.47
N ALA A 108 -9.12 -17.45 2.26
CA ALA A 108 -10.36 -17.25 1.51
C ALA A 108 -11.31 -16.23 2.17
N ARG A 109 -11.33 -16.14 3.51
CA ARG A 109 -12.18 -15.18 4.22
C ARG A 109 -11.69 -13.75 4.00
N LEU A 110 -10.39 -13.49 4.09
CA LEU A 110 -9.81 -12.19 3.77
C LEU A 110 -10.10 -11.81 2.31
N LYS A 111 -9.94 -12.77 1.39
CA LYS A 111 -10.28 -12.56 -0.02
C LYS A 111 -11.73 -12.14 -0.18
N THR A 112 -12.68 -12.86 0.42
CA THR A 112 -14.09 -12.52 0.40
C THR A 112 -14.36 -11.14 0.99
N MET A 113 -13.73 -10.80 2.13
CA MET A 113 -13.87 -9.50 2.78
C MET A 113 -13.47 -8.34 1.86
N PHE A 114 -12.40 -8.49 1.05
CA PHE A 114 -11.97 -7.45 0.11
C PHE A 114 -12.71 -7.46 -1.23
N THR A 115 -13.29 -8.58 -1.65
CA THR A 115 -14.07 -8.67 -2.89
C THR A 115 -15.55 -8.40 -2.68
N THR A 116 -16.03 -8.31 -1.43
CA THR A 116 -17.41 -7.97 -1.12
C THR A 116 -17.53 -6.46 -0.89
N PRO A 117 -18.44 -5.76 -1.62
CA PRO A 117 -18.66 -4.34 -1.44
C PRO A 117 -19.13 -4.01 -0.02
N SER A 118 -18.46 -3.07 0.62
CA SER A 118 -18.83 -2.56 1.94
C SER A 118 -19.24 -1.10 1.85
N PRO A 119 -20.54 -0.75 2.05
CA PRO A 119 -21.01 0.63 1.95
C PRO A 119 -20.26 1.59 2.87
N TRP A 120 -19.91 1.14 4.08
CA TRP A 120 -19.17 1.97 5.00
C TRP A 120 -17.73 2.23 4.52
N CYS A 121 -17.08 1.26 3.81
CA CYS A 121 -15.77 1.49 3.21
C CYS A 121 -15.82 2.53 2.09
N PHE A 122 -16.88 2.54 1.29
CA PHE A 122 -17.07 3.58 0.28
C PHE A 122 -17.21 4.96 0.93
N ALA A 123 -18.03 5.08 1.98
CA ALA A 123 -18.18 6.33 2.71
C ALA A 123 -16.87 6.76 3.39
N ALA A 124 -16.18 5.83 4.05
CA ALA A 124 -14.91 6.07 4.71
C ALA A 124 -13.81 6.46 3.71
N ALA A 125 -13.74 5.80 2.55
CA ALA A 125 -12.80 6.15 1.49
C ALA A 125 -13.06 7.56 0.94
N LEU A 126 -14.32 7.93 0.74
CA LEU A 126 -14.70 9.29 0.31
C LEU A 126 -14.30 10.33 1.36
N LEU A 127 -14.62 10.09 2.64
CA LEU A 127 -14.23 10.98 3.74
C LEU A 127 -12.72 11.07 3.90
N GLY A 128 -12.02 9.94 3.79
CA GLY A 128 -10.56 9.89 3.82
C GLY A 128 -9.92 10.65 2.66
N PHE A 129 -10.50 10.56 1.46
CA PHE A 129 -10.05 11.34 0.31
C PHE A 129 -10.26 12.85 0.52
N ILE A 130 -11.41 13.24 1.07
CA ILE A 130 -11.68 14.64 1.43
C ILE A 130 -10.66 15.12 2.48
N ALA A 131 -10.44 14.34 3.54
CA ALA A 131 -9.46 14.66 4.58
C ALA A 131 -8.04 14.81 4.01
N TYR A 132 -7.64 13.90 3.10
CA TYR A 132 -6.37 13.99 2.38
C TYR A 132 -6.26 15.29 1.59
N ARG A 133 -7.30 15.65 0.81
CA ARG A 133 -7.32 16.89 0.02
C ARG A 133 -7.29 18.15 0.88
N LEU A 134 -8.03 18.15 1.99
CA LEU A 134 -8.01 19.26 2.93
C LEU A 134 -6.63 19.40 3.60
N ASN A 135 -6.00 18.29 3.99
CA ASN A 135 -4.66 18.31 4.55
C ASN A 135 -3.63 18.85 3.54
N GLN A 136 -3.73 18.49 2.27
CA GLN A 136 -2.86 19.03 1.23
C GLN A 136 -3.10 20.52 0.95
N GLN A 137 -4.35 20.97 1.01
CA GLN A 137 -4.70 22.35 0.68
C GLN A 137 -4.40 23.32 1.84
N TYR A 138 -4.66 22.91 3.07
CA TYR A 138 -4.58 23.76 4.26
C TYR A 138 -3.42 23.38 5.17
N GLY A 139 -2.80 22.23 4.98
CA GLY A 139 -1.59 21.84 5.69
C GLY A 139 -0.42 22.74 5.27
N SER A 140 0.36 23.17 6.27
CA SER A 140 1.52 24.06 6.03
C SER A 140 2.67 23.41 5.27
N GLY A 141 2.56 22.14 4.89
CA GLY A 141 3.65 21.37 4.26
C GLY A 141 4.78 21.00 5.21
N ASP A 142 4.75 21.51 6.44
CA ASP A 142 5.78 21.33 7.45
C ASP A 142 5.23 20.71 8.75
N GLY A 143 6.12 20.12 9.51
CA GLY A 143 5.82 19.60 10.83
C GLY A 143 4.86 18.41 10.85
N TRP A 144 4.02 18.33 11.86
CA TRP A 144 3.11 17.21 12.08
C TRP A 144 1.99 17.09 11.04
N MET A 145 1.61 18.18 10.38
CA MET A 145 0.59 18.13 9.33
C MET A 145 1.08 17.37 8.10
N TYR A 146 2.37 17.48 7.77
CA TYR A 146 2.98 16.68 6.72
C TYR A 146 3.01 15.18 7.07
N GLU A 147 3.30 14.85 8.33
CA GLU A 147 3.30 13.46 8.78
C GLU A 147 1.88 12.88 8.88
N THR A 148 0.87 13.71 9.16
CA THR A 148 -0.55 13.31 9.18
C THR A 148 -1.01 12.80 7.83
N GLU A 149 -0.44 13.28 6.72
CA GLU A 149 -0.74 12.78 5.38
C GLU A 149 -0.47 11.28 5.24
N TYR A 150 0.63 10.78 5.83
CA TYR A 150 0.96 9.35 5.80
C TYR A 150 -0.03 8.52 6.62
N VAL A 151 -0.52 9.06 7.72
CA VAL A 151 -1.56 8.40 8.54
C VAL A 151 -2.86 8.28 7.75
N ILE A 152 -3.29 9.38 7.15
CA ILE A 152 -4.51 9.41 6.33
C ILE A 152 -4.36 8.44 5.15
N THR A 153 -3.25 8.50 4.40
CA THR A 153 -3.02 7.66 3.22
C THR A 153 -2.92 6.18 3.56
N MET A 154 -2.37 5.81 4.71
CA MET A 154 -2.29 4.42 5.15
C MET A 154 -3.70 3.82 5.34
N VAL A 155 -4.59 4.52 6.03
CA VAL A 155 -5.95 4.06 6.27
C VAL A 155 -6.82 4.16 5.01
N LEU A 156 -6.71 5.28 4.29
CA LEU A 156 -7.40 5.48 3.01
C LEU A 156 -7.03 4.39 2.00
N GLY A 157 -5.74 4.04 1.92
CA GLY A 157 -5.26 2.96 1.06
C GLY A 157 -5.96 1.64 1.35
N LEU A 158 -6.12 1.26 2.63
CA LEU A 158 -6.83 0.04 3.02
C LEU A 158 -8.30 0.07 2.56
N TRP A 159 -9.00 1.19 2.75
CA TRP A 159 -10.40 1.32 2.32
C TRP A 159 -10.51 1.31 0.79
N MET A 160 -9.59 1.97 0.10
CA MET A 160 -9.52 1.95 -1.36
C MET A 160 -9.23 0.56 -1.92
N VAL A 161 -8.47 -0.28 -1.23
CA VAL A 161 -8.29 -1.69 -1.61
C VAL A 161 -9.65 -2.41 -1.64
N ASN A 162 -10.50 -2.27 -0.59
CA ASN A 162 -11.85 -2.85 -0.60
C ASN A 162 -12.70 -2.27 -1.75
N VAL A 163 -12.70 -0.95 -1.94
CA VAL A 163 -13.46 -0.29 -3.00
C VAL A 163 -13.05 -0.80 -4.38
N VAL A 164 -11.75 -0.78 -4.69
CA VAL A 164 -11.22 -1.16 -6.02
C VAL A 164 -11.42 -2.65 -6.29
N PHE A 165 -11.09 -3.52 -5.31
CA PHE A 165 -11.22 -4.97 -5.52
C PHE A 165 -12.68 -5.42 -5.58
N SER A 166 -13.57 -4.85 -4.76
CA SER A 166 -14.99 -5.20 -4.80
C SER A 166 -15.67 -4.74 -6.09
N LEU A 167 -15.36 -3.52 -6.56
CA LEU A 167 -15.82 -3.04 -7.85
C LEU A 167 -15.23 -3.84 -9.01
N GLY A 168 -13.92 -4.09 -8.98
CA GLY A 168 -13.25 -4.91 -9.98
C GLY A 168 -13.83 -6.31 -10.07
N HIS A 169 -14.05 -6.97 -8.93
CA HIS A 169 -14.67 -8.28 -8.88
C HIS A 169 -16.10 -8.28 -9.44
N ARG A 170 -16.86 -7.23 -9.15
CA ARG A 170 -18.25 -7.11 -9.63
C ARG A 170 -18.35 -6.75 -11.11
N LEU A 171 -17.49 -5.84 -11.59
CA LEU A 171 -17.61 -5.25 -12.92
C LEU A 171 -16.72 -5.92 -13.97
N LEU A 172 -15.59 -6.49 -13.56
CA LEU A 172 -14.57 -7.02 -14.45
C LEU A 172 -14.36 -8.53 -14.33
N ASN A 173 -15.15 -9.22 -13.49
CA ASN A 173 -15.05 -10.67 -13.30
C ASN A 173 -15.77 -11.43 -14.44
N PHE A 174 -15.40 -11.13 -15.66
CA PHE A 174 -15.88 -11.83 -16.85
C PHE A 174 -14.70 -12.13 -17.78
N GLN A 175 -14.77 -13.27 -18.44
CA GLN A 175 -13.77 -13.65 -19.43
C GLN A 175 -13.99 -12.88 -20.74
N SER A 176 -13.03 -12.06 -21.11
CA SER A 176 -13.03 -11.30 -22.36
C SER A 176 -11.61 -11.23 -22.92
N ALA A 177 -11.47 -11.47 -24.21
CA ALA A 177 -10.17 -11.33 -24.91
C ALA A 177 -9.59 -9.91 -24.73
N ARG A 178 -10.45 -8.89 -24.68
CA ARG A 178 -10.03 -7.50 -24.44
C ARG A 178 -9.45 -7.31 -23.03
N VAL A 179 -10.15 -7.83 -22.00
CA VAL A 179 -9.66 -7.76 -20.61
C VAL A 179 -8.33 -8.49 -20.48
N THR A 180 -8.21 -9.69 -21.03
CA THR A 180 -6.96 -10.48 -21.05
C THR A 180 -5.83 -9.72 -21.75
N TYR A 181 -6.12 -9.06 -22.87
CA TYR A 181 -5.14 -8.23 -23.57
C TYR A 181 -4.64 -7.08 -22.70
N PHE A 182 -5.53 -6.31 -22.05
CA PHE A 182 -5.13 -5.21 -21.19
C PHE A 182 -4.39 -5.67 -19.92
N VAL A 183 -4.76 -6.80 -19.35
CA VAL A 183 -4.05 -7.39 -18.21
C VAL A 183 -2.63 -7.78 -18.62
N ASN A 184 -2.46 -8.44 -19.76
CA ASN A 184 -1.13 -8.83 -20.26
C ASN A 184 -0.28 -7.63 -20.68
N ALA A 185 -0.91 -6.57 -21.19
CA ALA A 185 -0.24 -5.34 -21.57
C ALA A 185 0.00 -4.36 -20.41
N SER A 186 -0.56 -4.61 -19.21
CA SER A 186 -0.57 -3.67 -18.10
C SER A 186 0.82 -3.21 -17.66
N LEU A 187 1.79 -4.12 -17.63
CA LEU A 187 3.17 -3.76 -17.28
C LEU A 187 3.79 -2.85 -18.36
N PHE A 188 3.56 -3.17 -19.64
CA PHE A 188 4.05 -2.35 -20.74
C PHE A 188 3.40 -0.98 -20.76
N ILE A 189 2.07 -0.92 -20.55
CA ILE A 189 1.33 0.35 -20.43
C ILE A 189 1.89 1.18 -19.26
N TYR A 190 2.15 0.53 -18.11
CA TYR A 190 2.77 1.20 -16.96
C TYR A 190 4.14 1.80 -17.30
N LEU A 191 4.98 1.09 -18.05
CA LEU A 191 6.32 1.56 -18.42
C LEU A 191 6.32 2.72 -19.41
N VAL A 192 5.31 2.81 -20.29
CA VAL A 192 5.27 3.81 -21.37
C VAL A 192 4.29 4.96 -21.14
N HIS A 193 3.41 4.88 -20.14
CA HIS A 193 2.38 5.92 -19.93
C HIS A 193 2.95 7.20 -19.30
N HIS A 194 4.16 7.15 -18.80
CA HIS A 194 4.81 8.28 -18.17
C HIS A 194 5.73 8.97 -19.19
N PRO A 195 5.48 10.26 -19.48
CA PRO A 195 6.31 11.05 -20.39
C PRO A 195 7.70 11.34 -19.80
#